data_17a0d3e34a0745a7c87252f810ac6d6f
#
_entry.id   17a0d3e34a0745a7c87252f810ac6d6f
#
_cell.length_a   1.000
_cell.length_b   1.000
_cell.length_c   1.000
_cell.angle_alpha   90.00
_cell.angle_beta   90.00
_cell.angle_gamma   90.00
#
_symmetry.space_group_name_H-M   'P 1'
#
loop_
_entity.id
_entity.type
_entity.pdbx_description
1 polymer ?
#
loop_
_entity_poly.entity_id
_entity_poly.type
_entity_poly.pdbx_seq_one_letter_code
_entity_poly.pdbx_strand_id
1 'polypeptide(L)'
;MFKSTLRTGLILIAIVIVKSSIAGEFSYGPLETVTEFNDYREAGVTVTPQGRVLVSMHPLDNPTYSVIEVMANGTKRPFPTVDWADGPNIGKVGMTAVIGIHSDKRGIVWMLDMGDDQHPTQLVAWDTIANKLSRKIVIPKTSLESNSFAQDFVIDEKRGKIYIADMSLGNFVGEPKPAIIVVDIKTGISKRVLESIDAFLSPPKDVVINATVLASKGNGAKTNKLYFGLNPIAIDDNYDWVYFATMNGTDIYRIPTKSLVNDTLSREALEAKIERFGPKNPSDGMLYVPKLGVVVTDLEHNAVGLSVNNTYKVLIKNKQLSWPDSLAVSGDYIYVTQNELHLHPAFSQGLGNSKPPYKLMRFKYK
;
A
#
# COMPACT_ATOMS: atom_id res chain seq x y z
N MET A 1 36.88 77.83 22.72
CA MET A 1 37.36 76.53 23.15
C MET A 1 36.15 75.60 23.35
N PHE A 2 35.81 74.83 22.33
CA PHE A 2 34.74 73.83 22.46
C PHE A 2 35.39 72.45 22.48
N LYS A 3 35.19 71.69 23.56
CA LYS A 3 35.58 70.27 23.67
C LYS A 3 34.45 69.41 23.17
N SER A 4 34.69 68.70 22.08
CA SER A 4 33.81 67.68 21.52
C SER A 4 34.13 66.34 22.21
N THR A 5 33.16 65.78 22.85
CA THR A 5 33.20 64.40 23.44
C THR A 5 32.62 63.41 22.44
N LEU A 6 33.45 62.57 21.84
CA LEU A 6 33.02 61.39 21.07
C LEU A 6 32.50 60.31 21.99
N ARG A 7 31.23 59.91 21.87
CA ARG A 7 30.69 58.71 22.50
C ARG A 7 30.80 57.56 21.50
N THR A 8 31.67 56.61 21.80
CA THR A 8 31.79 55.34 21.03
C THR A 8 30.70 54.40 21.53
N GLY A 9 29.71 54.14 20.70
CA GLY A 9 28.67 53.14 20.97
C GLY A 9 29.15 51.76 20.56
N LEU A 10 29.25 50.83 21.53
CA LEU A 10 29.52 49.44 21.30
C LEU A 10 28.21 48.77 20.83
N ILE A 11 28.16 48.30 19.60
CA ILE A 11 27.05 47.45 19.10
C ILE A 11 27.39 46.00 19.43
N LEU A 12 26.68 45.42 20.39
CA LEU A 12 26.76 44.01 20.69
C LEU A 12 25.91 43.24 19.62
N ILE A 13 26.56 42.57 18.71
CA ILE A 13 25.89 41.63 17.79
C ILE A 13 25.72 40.32 18.52
N ALA A 14 24.49 40.02 18.95
CA ALA A 14 24.15 38.71 19.48
C ALA A 14 24.06 37.71 18.31
N ILE A 15 25.03 36.85 18.19
CA ILE A 15 24.99 35.71 17.26
C ILE A 15 24.06 34.66 17.87
N VAL A 16 22.84 34.58 17.36
CA VAL A 16 21.92 33.47 17.67
C VAL A 16 22.41 32.23 16.91
N ILE A 17 23.11 31.34 17.60
CA ILE A 17 23.44 30.01 17.07
C ILE A 17 22.16 29.20 17.10
N VAL A 18 21.46 29.11 15.98
CA VAL A 18 20.40 28.14 15.77
C VAL A 18 21.09 26.78 15.70
N LYS A 19 21.03 26.02 16.79
CA LYS A 19 21.35 24.60 16.75
C LYS A 19 20.31 23.91 15.87
N SER A 20 20.62 23.71 14.57
CA SER A 20 19.92 22.73 13.76
C SER A 20 20.13 21.37 14.44
N SER A 21 19.06 20.80 14.99
CA SER A 21 19.05 19.39 15.38
C SER A 21 19.31 18.58 14.12
N ILE A 22 20.50 18.03 14.00
CA ILE A 22 20.85 17.05 12.98
C ILE A 22 19.95 15.84 13.30
N ALA A 23 18.85 15.67 12.57
CA ALA A 23 18.18 14.39 12.49
C ALA A 23 19.26 13.41 12.02
N GLY A 24 19.55 12.38 12.83
CA GLY A 24 20.58 11.40 12.50
C GLY A 24 20.37 10.90 11.08
N GLU A 25 21.42 10.94 10.25
CA GLU A 25 21.40 10.37 8.91
C GLU A 25 21.04 8.91 9.03
N PHE A 26 19.87 8.52 8.51
CA PHE A 26 19.50 7.13 8.40
C PHE A 26 20.48 6.49 7.40
N SER A 27 21.25 5.52 7.87
CA SER A 27 22.11 4.70 7.01
C SER A 27 21.28 3.52 6.51
N TYR A 28 20.98 3.51 5.22
CA TYR A 28 20.24 2.41 4.59
C TYR A 28 21.22 1.28 4.24
N GLY A 29 20.88 0.06 4.66
CA GLY A 29 21.65 -1.14 4.33
C GLY A 29 21.46 -1.56 2.87
N PRO A 30 22.25 -2.53 2.39
CA PRO A 30 22.06 -3.09 1.06
C PRO A 30 20.70 -3.77 0.92
N LEU A 31 20.21 -3.87 -0.31
CA LEU A 31 19.02 -4.66 -0.63
C LEU A 31 19.37 -6.14 -0.57
N GLU A 32 18.64 -6.89 0.25
CA GLU A 32 18.81 -8.33 0.49
C GLU A 32 17.61 -9.08 -0.09
N THR A 33 17.83 -10.22 -0.75
CA THR A 33 16.78 -11.16 -1.12
C THR A 33 16.42 -12.03 0.10
N VAL A 34 15.16 -12.01 0.50
CA VAL A 34 14.61 -12.86 1.57
C VAL A 34 14.25 -14.24 1.00
N THR A 35 13.54 -14.26 -0.13
CA THR A 35 13.16 -15.46 -0.85
C THR A 35 12.83 -15.16 -2.31
N GLU A 36 12.80 -16.19 -3.14
CA GLU A 36 12.46 -16.11 -4.56
C GLU A 36 11.21 -16.96 -4.86
N PHE A 37 10.40 -16.52 -5.81
CA PHE A 37 9.19 -17.20 -6.29
C PHE A 37 9.38 -17.55 -7.77
N ASN A 38 9.34 -18.85 -8.08
CA ASN A 38 9.64 -19.34 -9.43
C ASN A 38 8.41 -19.53 -10.30
N ASP A 39 7.22 -19.65 -9.69
CA ASP A 39 6.01 -20.04 -10.40
C ASP A 39 5.02 -18.87 -10.56
N TYR A 40 4.83 -18.10 -9.49
CA TYR A 40 3.81 -17.03 -9.42
C TYR A 40 4.39 -15.77 -8.80
N ARG A 41 3.84 -14.60 -9.18
CA ARG A 41 4.17 -13.31 -8.58
C ARG A 41 3.61 -13.23 -7.17
N GLU A 42 4.39 -12.65 -6.30
CA GLU A 42 3.88 -12.11 -5.05
C GLU A 42 3.20 -10.75 -5.28
N ALA A 43 2.31 -10.37 -4.35
CA ALA A 43 1.67 -9.06 -4.29
C ALA A 43 1.91 -8.43 -2.91
N GLY A 44 1.02 -8.62 -1.96
CA GLY A 44 1.12 -8.06 -0.62
C GLY A 44 2.13 -8.78 0.27
N VAL A 45 2.69 -8.06 1.23
CA VAL A 45 3.56 -8.62 2.28
C VAL A 45 3.17 -8.06 3.64
N THR A 46 3.20 -8.91 4.66
CA THR A 46 3.13 -8.48 6.06
C THR A 46 4.06 -9.31 6.93
N VAL A 47 4.51 -8.69 8.04
CA VAL A 47 5.30 -9.40 9.05
C VAL A 47 4.59 -9.24 10.39
N THR A 48 4.27 -10.36 11.03
CA THR A 48 3.61 -10.33 12.35
C THR A 48 4.55 -9.82 13.43
N PRO A 49 4.03 -9.36 14.59
CA PRO A 49 4.88 -8.98 15.73
C PRO A 49 5.83 -10.10 16.21
N GLN A 50 5.48 -11.36 15.91
CA GLN A 50 6.31 -12.53 16.22
C GLN A 50 7.34 -12.85 15.14
N GLY A 51 7.44 -12.03 14.08
CA GLY A 51 8.40 -12.17 12.99
C GLY A 51 8.01 -13.18 11.91
N ARG A 52 6.76 -13.65 11.86
CA ARG A 52 6.27 -14.49 10.76
C ARG A 52 6.08 -13.63 9.50
N VAL A 53 6.66 -14.07 8.40
CA VAL A 53 6.59 -13.36 7.11
C VAL A 53 5.52 -14.02 6.24
N LEU A 54 4.52 -13.26 5.86
CA LEU A 54 3.39 -13.73 5.08
C LEU A 54 3.28 -12.92 3.79
N VAL A 55 3.00 -13.59 2.69
CA VAL A 55 2.96 -13.01 1.35
C VAL A 55 1.70 -13.50 0.64
N SER A 56 0.93 -12.58 0.06
CA SER A 56 -0.12 -12.94 -0.88
C SER A 56 0.45 -13.12 -2.28
N MET A 57 -0.16 -14.04 -3.02
CA MET A 57 0.25 -14.36 -4.39
C MET A 57 -0.71 -13.68 -5.36
N HIS A 58 -0.16 -13.04 -6.38
CA HIS A 58 -0.94 -12.16 -7.27
C HIS A 58 -2.01 -12.94 -8.06
N PRO A 59 -3.30 -12.57 -7.97
CA PRO A 59 -4.39 -13.34 -8.59
C PRO A 59 -4.30 -13.46 -10.12
N LEU A 60 -3.64 -12.53 -10.80
CA LEU A 60 -3.45 -12.60 -12.26
C LEU A 60 -2.67 -13.83 -12.73
N ASP A 61 -1.84 -14.41 -11.88
CA ASP A 61 -1.10 -15.62 -12.22
C ASP A 61 -1.87 -16.91 -11.88
N ASN A 62 -3.08 -16.77 -11.33
CA ASN A 62 -3.90 -17.91 -10.90
C ASN A 62 -3.12 -18.89 -9.98
N PRO A 63 -2.58 -18.42 -8.86
CA PRO A 63 -1.67 -19.19 -8.01
C PRO A 63 -2.40 -20.36 -7.33
N THR A 64 -1.66 -21.45 -7.08
CA THR A 64 -2.18 -22.60 -6.31
C THR A 64 -2.60 -22.19 -4.90
N TYR A 65 -1.87 -21.28 -4.28
CA TYR A 65 -2.17 -20.77 -2.95
C TYR A 65 -2.25 -19.23 -2.97
N SER A 66 -3.36 -18.69 -2.50
CA SER A 66 -3.58 -17.25 -2.44
C SER A 66 -2.66 -16.53 -1.44
N VAL A 67 -2.28 -17.22 -0.37
CA VAL A 67 -1.37 -16.69 0.67
C VAL A 67 -0.40 -17.79 1.11
N ILE A 68 0.83 -17.42 1.31
CA ILE A 68 1.89 -18.30 1.81
C ILE A 68 2.66 -17.68 2.96
N GLU A 69 3.23 -18.53 3.81
CA GLU A 69 4.20 -18.16 4.83
C GLU A 69 5.61 -18.52 4.36
N VAL A 70 6.53 -17.57 4.46
CA VAL A 70 7.95 -17.74 4.21
C VAL A 70 8.64 -18.03 5.53
N MET A 71 9.16 -19.26 5.66
CA MET A 71 9.84 -19.71 6.87
C MET A 71 11.28 -19.19 6.93
N ALA A 72 11.86 -19.11 8.12
CA ALA A 72 13.21 -18.63 8.33
C ALA A 72 14.29 -19.42 7.54
N ASN A 73 14.02 -20.68 7.23
CA ASN A 73 14.90 -21.52 6.39
C ASN A 73 14.65 -21.38 4.87
N GLY A 74 13.78 -20.42 4.47
CA GLY A 74 13.42 -20.15 3.08
C GLY A 74 12.35 -21.06 2.49
N THR A 75 11.88 -22.09 3.22
CA THR A 75 10.75 -22.91 2.77
C THR A 75 9.45 -22.11 2.80
N LYS A 76 8.49 -22.50 1.98
CA LYS A 76 7.20 -21.86 1.83
C LYS A 76 6.10 -22.85 2.16
N ARG A 77 5.05 -22.39 2.82
CA ARG A 77 3.86 -23.19 3.12
C ARG A 77 2.59 -22.39 2.95
N PRO A 78 1.46 -23.02 2.57
CA PRO A 78 0.18 -22.34 2.48
C PRO A 78 -0.21 -21.74 3.84
N PHE A 79 -0.81 -20.55 3.82
CA PHE A 79 -1.28 -19.85 5.00
C PHE A 79 -2.73 -19.37 4.79
N PRO A 80 -3.60 -19.47 5.80
CA PRO A 80 -3.34 -20.04 7.15
C PRO A 80 -3.32 -21.57 7.19
N THR A 81 -4.04 -22.23 6.32
CA THR A 81 -4.05 -23.68 6.08
C THR A 81 -4.20 -23.95 4.59
N VAL A 82 -4.00 -25.18 4.14
CA VAL A 82 -4.23 -25.56 2.74
C VAL A 82 -5.65 -25.19 2.30
N ASP A 83 -6.67 -25.55 3.07
CA ASP A 83 -8.08 -25.31 2.72
C ASP A 83 -8.43 -23.83 2.56
N TRP A 84 -7.76 -22.95 3.30
CA TRP A 84 -7.95 -21.50 3.20
C TRP A 84 -7.12 -20.86 2.08
N ALA A 85 -5.91 -21.35 1.88
CA ALA A 85 -4.96 -20.76 0.93
C ALA A 85 -5.25 -21.17 -0.50
N ASP A 86 -5.73 -22.39 -0.75
CA ASP A 86 -5.93 -22.94 -2.07
C ASP A 86 -7.32 -22.59 -2.68
N GLY A 87 -8.09 -21.92 -1.88
CA GLY A 87 -9.34 -21.36 -2.31
C GLY A 87 -10.51 -22.33 -2.31
N PRO A 88 -11.67 -21.86 -2.78
CA PRO A 88 -12.90 -22.64 -2.77
C PRO A 88 -12.90 -23.79 -3.80
N ASN A 89 -11.85 -23.96 -4.60
CA ASN A 89 -11.76 -25.01 -5.60
C ASN A 89 -11.61 -26.42 -5.01
N ILE A 90 -10.95 -26.53 -3.85
CA ILE A 90 -10.72 -27.83 -3.18
C ILE A 90 -11.60 -27.97 -1.94
N GLY A 91 -11.79 -26.90 -1.19
CA GLY A 91 -12.53 -26.90 0.05
C GLY A 91 -13.89 -26.22 -0.02
N LYS A 92 -14.54 -26.13 1.12
CA LYS A 92 -15.76 -25.37 1.33
C LYS A 92 -15.48 -23.99 1.89
N VAL A 93 -14.23 -23.69 2.15
CA VAL A 93 -13.68 -22.41 2.62
C VAL A 93 -12.57 -22.02 1.68
N GLY A 94 -12.01 -20.85 1.85
CA GLY A 94 -10.86 -20.43 1.08
C GLY A 94 -11.00 -19.02 0.56
N MET A 95 -9.93 -18.55 -0.07
CA MET A 95 -9.81 -17.22 -0.61
C MET A 95 -9.47 -17.31 -2.09
N THR A 96 -10.16 -16.52 -2.91
CA THR A 96 -10.01 -16.56 -4.37
C THR A 96 -8.93 -15.62 -4.88
N ALA A 97 -8.92 -14.39 -4.39
CA ALA A 97 -8.09 -13.31 -4.94
C ALA A 97 -7.62 -12.36 -3.85
N VAL A 98 -6.43 -12.63 -3.28
CA VAL A 98 -5.86 -11.84 -2.19
C VAL A 98 -4.69 -11.01 -2.69
N ILE A 99 -4.76 -9.68 -2.52
CA ILE A 99 -3.63 -8.76 -2.68
C ILE A 99 -3.28 -8.17 -1.31
N GLY A 100 -4.17 -7.37 -0.73
CA GLY A 100 -3.95 -6.74 0.58
C GLY A 100 -3.87 -7.75 1.72
N ILE A 101 -2.80 -7.66 2.50
CA ILE A 101 -2.55 -8.50 3.68
C ILE A 101 -1.85 -7.68 4.76
N HIS A 102 -2.43 -7.61 5.96
CA HIS A 102 -1.88 -6.84 7.07
C HIS A 102 -1.98 -7.58 8.41
N SER A 103 -0.95 -7.48 9.22
CA SER A 103 -0.98 -7.95 10.62
C SER A 103 -1.30 -6.81 11.57
N ASP A 104 -2.22 -7.04 12.50
CA ASP A 104 -2.42 -6.13 13.62
C ASP A 104 -1.35 -6.34 14.71
N LYS A 105 -1.32 -5.45 15.73
CA LYS A 105 -0.34 -5.49 16.83
C LYS A 105 -0.48 -6.72 17.73
N ARG A 106 -1.58 -7.45 17.63
CA ARG A 106 -1.84 -8.69 18.39
C ARG A 106 -1.38 -9.94 17.64
N GLY A 107 -0.99 -9.79 16.38
CA GLY A 107 -0.65 -10.92 15.51
C GLY A 107 -1.86 -11.56 14.83
N ILE A 108 -2.98 -10.86 14.74
CA ILE A 108 -4.07 -11.24 13.84
C ILE A 108 -3.70 -10.78 12.43
N VAL A 109 -3.62 -11.72 11.52
CA VAL A 109 -3.38 -11.43 10.10
C VAL A 109 -4.72 -11.31 9.39
N TRP A 110 -4.95 -10.15 8.80
CA TRP A 110 -6.09 -9.84 7.98
C TRP A 110 -5.73 -9.98 6.51
N MET A 111 -6.58 -10.64 5.75
CA MET A 111 -6.43 -10.89 4.32
C MET A 111 -7.69 -10.41 3.63
N LEU A 112 -7.54 -9.53 2.66
CA LEU A 112 -8.67 -9.03 1.86
C LEU A 112 -8.76 -9.88 0.59
N ASP A 113 -9.77 -10.73 0.57
CA ASP A 113 -10.14 -11.53 -0.59
C ASP A 113 -11.15 -10.75 -1.42
N MET A 114 -10.78 -10.39 -2.62
CA MET A 114 -11.65 -9.65 -3.54
C MET A 114 -12.83 -10.48 -4.04
N GLY A 115 -12.74 -11.81 -3.88
CA GLY A 115 -13.77 -12.72 -4.40
C GLY A 115 -13.72 -12.86 -5.92
N ASP A 116 -14.78 -13.43 -6.46
CA ASP A 116 -15.06 -13.55 -7.88
C ASP A 116 -16.58 -13.52 -8.14
N ASP A 117 -17.04 -13.91 -9.33
CA ASP A 117 -18.47 -13.93 -9.68
C ASP A 117 -19.28 -14.90 -8.79
N GLN A 118 -18.65 -15.91 -8.23
CA GLN A 118 -19.29 -16.95 -7.39
C GLN A 118 -19.03 -16.78 -5.89
N HIS A 119 -17.97 -16.08 -5.52
CA HIS A 119 -17.51 -15.92 -4.15
C HIS A 119 -17.50 -14.44 -3.75
N PRO A 120 -17.98 -14.11 -2.55
CA PRO A 120 -18.07 -12.71 -2.12
C PRO A 120 -16.71 -12.13 -1.79
N THR A 121 -16.56 -10.81 -1.97
CA THR A 121 -15.48 -10.05 -1.35
C THR A 121 -15.57 -10.19 0.17
N GLN A 122 -14.47 -10.53 0.84
CA GLN A 122 -14.43 -10.78 2.27
C GLN A 122 -13.10 -10.41 2.92
N LEU A 123 -13.16 -10.10 4.20
CA LEU A 123 -12.00 -10.00 5.07
C LEU A 123 -11.89 -11.26 5.92
N VAL A 124 -10.76 -11.96 5.84
CA VAL A 124 -10.45 -13.14 6.65
C VAL A 124 -9.37 -12.75 7.66
N ALA A 125 -9.65 -12.94 8.94
CA ALA A 125 -8.74 -12.64 10.03
C ALA A 125 -8.30 -13.94 10.71
N TRP A 126 -7.00 -14.19 10.76
CA TRP A 126 -6.41 -15.38 11.36
C TRP A 126 -5.54 -15.04 12.55
N ASP A 127 -5.86 -15.60 13.69
CA ASP A 127 -5.03 -15.52 14.89
C ASP A 127 -3.80 -16.44 14.73
N THR A 128 -2.64 -15.83 14.53
CA THR A 128 -1.39 -16.57 14.27
C THR A 128 -0.80 -17.21 15.53
N ILE A 129 -1.22 -16.77 16.72
CA ILE A 129 -0.79 -17.32 18.01
C ILE A 129 -1.65 -18.54 18.36
N ALA A 130 -2.97 -18.37 18.34
CA ALA A 130 -3.90 -19.45 18.59
C ALA A 130 -4.08 -20.41 17.39
N ASN A 131 -3.54 -20.06 16.25
CA ASN A 131 -3.61 -20.76 14.97
C ASN A 131 -5.06 -21.15 14.58
N LYS A 132 -5.95 -20.16 14.58
CA LYS A 132 -7.38 -20.35 14.26
C LYS A 132 -7.98 -19.13 13.61
N LEU A 133 -9.11 -19.38 12.91
CA LEU A 133 -9.93 -18.28 12.39
C LEU A 133 -10.38 -17.39 13.57
N SER A 134 -10.01 -16.12 13.49
CA SER A 134 -10.45 -15.09 14.43
C SER A 134 -11.77 -14.48 13.98
N ARG A 135 -11.87 -14.14 12.70
CA ARG A 135 -13.07 -13.51 12.14
C ARG A 135 -13.13 -13.65 10.61
N LYS A 136 -14.36 -13.64 10.09
CA LYS A 136 -14.67 -13.46 8.68
C LYS A 136 -15.75 -12.39 8.54
N ILE A 137 -15.53 -11.42 7.65
CA ILE A 137 -16.47 -10.33 7.35
C ILE A 137 -16.71 -10.33 5.85
N VAL A 138 -17.93 -10.57 5.43
CA VAL A 138 -18.32 -10.42 4.01
C VAL A 138 -18.65 -8.97 3.73
N ILE A 139 -18.06 -8.42 2.68
CA ILE A 139 -18.39 -7.09 2.19
C ILE A 139 -19.63 -7.21 1.28
N PRO A 140 -20.75 -6.58 1.66
CA PRO A 140 -21.97 -6.72 0.88
C PRO A 140 -21.87 -5.99 -0.46
N LYS A 141 -22.55 -6.50 -1.47
CA LYS A 141 -22.59 -5.88 -2.82
C LYS A 141 -23.06 -4.42 -2.81
N THR A 142 -23.80 -4.01 -1.78
CA THR A 142 -24.23 -2.60 -1.58
C THR A 142 -23.06 -1.65 -1.23
N SER A 143 -21.92 -2.20 -0.82
CA SER A 143 -20.67 -1.46 -0.55
C SER A 143 -19.65 -1.60 -1.67
N LEU A 144 -20.02 -2.20 -2.80
CA LEU A 144 -19.16 -2.44 -3.95
C LEU A 144 -19.85 -1.94 -5.23
N GLU A 145 -19.06 -1.54 -6.20
CA GLU A 145 -19.50 -1.32 -7.57
C GLU A 145 -19.23 -2.56 -8.43
N SER A 146 -19.86 -2.65 -9.59
CA SER A 146 -19.68 -3.81 -10.50
C SER A 146 -18.24 -3.99 -11.01
N ASN A 147 -17.45 -2.93 -10.96
CA ASN A 147 -16.05 -2.91 -11.34
C ASN A 147 -15.12 -2.58 -10.16
N SER A 148 -15.57 -2.79 -8.92
CA SER A 148 -14.73 -2.62 -7.74
C SER A 148 -13.45 -3.44 -7.81
N PHE A 149 -12.38 -2.85 -7.32
CA PHE A 149 -11.10 -3.50 -7.10
C PHE A 149 -10.61 -3.12 -5.70
N ALA A 150 -11.22 -3.76 -4.72
CA ALA A 150 -10.94 -3.58 -3.30
C ALA A 150 -9.65 -4.33 -2.96
N GLN A 151 -8.48 -3.73 -3.25
CA GLN A 151 -7.23 -4.47 -3.33
C GLN A 151 -6.32 -4.31 -2.11
N ASP A 152 -6.38 -3.18 -1.38
CA ASP A 152 -5.57 -2.96 -0.19
C ASP A 152 -6.39 -2.26 0.92
N PHE A 153 -5.89 -2.29 2.15
CA PHE A 153 -6.60 -1.76 3.30
C PHE A 153 -5.67 -1.42 4.45
N VAL A 154 -6.19 -0.71 5.44
CA VAL A 154 -5.50 -0.48 6.72
C VAL A 154 -6.42 -0.77 7.90
N ILE A 155 -5.83 -1.12 9.05
CA ILE A 155 -6.53 -1.51 10.27
C ILE A 155 -6.42 -0.39 11.30
N ASP A 156 -7.55 0.20 11.70
CA ASP A 156 -7.65 1.14 12.81
C ASP A 156 -8.04 0.37 14.08
N GLU A 157 -7.05 -0.13 14.80
CA GLU A 157 -7.28 -0.87 16.04
C GLU A 157 -7.89 0.01 17.15
N LYS A 158 -7.62 1.31 17.13
CA LYS A 158 -8.16 2.27 18.10
C LYS A 158 -9.67 2.43 18.00
N ARG A 159 -10.22 2.38 16.78
CA ARG A 159 -11.66 2.55 16.50
C ARG A 159 -12.35 1.25 16.11
N GLY A 160 -11.60 0.14 15.97
CA GLY A 160 -12.15 -1.13 15.51
C GLY A 160 -12.69 -1.04 14.08
N LYS A 161 -11.97 -0.37 13.20
CA LYS A 161 -12.35 -0.18 11.79
C LYS A 161 -11.28 -0.71 10.85
N ILE A 162 -11.71 -1.02 9.63
CA ILE A 162 -10.84 -1.25 8.49
C ILE A 162 -11.24 -0.25 7.41
N TYR A 163 -10.25 0.37 6.78
CA TYR A 163 -10.44 1.26 5.64
C TYR A 163 -9.85 0.59 4.41
N ILE A 164 -10.71 0.22 3.45
CA ILE A 164 -10.31 -0.45 2.21
C ILE A 164 -10.20 0.59 1.10
N ALA A 165 -9.11 0.57 0.37
CA ALA A 165 -8.95 1.30 -0.88
C ALA A 165 -9.61 0.49 -2.01
N ASP A 166 -10.75 0.93 -2.48
CA ASP A 166 -11.37 0.42 -3.69
C ASP A 166 -10.93 1.28 -4.87
N MET A 167 -9.98 0.79 -5.64
CA MET A 167 -9.41 1.50 -6.79
C MET A 167 -10.41 1.61 -7.94
N SER A 168 -11.44 0.72 -7.98
CA SER A 168 -12.31 0.53 -9.14
C SER A 168 -11.55 -0.01 -10.37
N LEU A 169 -12.25 -0.22 -11.48
CA LEU A 169 -11.69 -0.71 -12.75
C LEU A 169 -10.98 -2.08 -12.68
N GLY A 170 -11.37 -2.95 -11.74
CA GLY A 170 -10.78 -4.29 -11.62
C GLY A 170 -10.88 -5.16 -12.88
N ASN A 171 -11.84 -4.85 -13.72
CA ASN A 171 -12.03 -5.50 -15.03
C ASN A 171 -11.60 -4.62 -16.23
N PHE A 172 -10.96 -3.47 -15.97
CA PHE A 172 -10.58 -2.45 -16.96
C PHE A 172 -11.75 -1.89 -17.80
N VAL A 173 -12.99 -2.02 -17.35
CA VAL A 173 -14.20 -1.62 -18.07
C VAL A 173 -15.06 -0.67 -17.22
N GLY A 174 -15.70 0.28 -17.89
CA GLY A 174 -16.63 1.24 -17.27
C GLY A 174 -15.96 2.49 -16.75
N GLU A 175 -16.76 3.32 -16.10
CA GLU A 175 -16.27 4.55 -15.47
C GLU A 175 -15.63 4.25 -14.13
N PRO A 176 -14.50 4.89 -13.78
CA PRO A 176 -13.86 4.71 -12.49
C PRO A 176 -14.72 5.29 -11.37
N LYS A 177 -14.95 4.51 -10.34
CA LYS A 177 -15.66 4.91 -9.13
C LYS A 177 -14.86 4.54 -7.87
N PRO A 178 -13.63 5.03 -7.73
CA PRO A 178 -12.81 4.73 -6.57
C PRO A 178 -13.45 5.29 -5.29
N ALA A 179 -13.27 4.59 -4.17
CA ALA A 179 -13.81 4.99 -2.88
C ALA A 179 -13.01 4.37 -1.72
N ILE A 180 -13.15 4.94 -0.53
CA ILE A 180 -12.78 4.24 0.70
C ILE A 180 -14.02 3.47 1.21
N ILE A 181 -13.85 2.17 1.48
CA ILE A 181 -14.88 1.37 2.16
C ILE A 181 -14.51 1.30 3.63
N VAL A 182 -15.35 1.86 4.49
CA VAL A 182 -15.20 1.82 5.95
C VAL A 182 -15.94 0.59 6.47
N VAL A 183 -15.21 -0.33 7.10
CA VAL A 183 -15.77 -1.56 7.67
C VAL A 183 -15.68 -1.52 9.19
N ASP A 184 -16.78 -1.76 9.87
CA ASP A 184 -16.79 -1.94 11.33
C ASP A 184 -16.40 -3.39 11.66
N ILE A 185 -15.28 -3.57 12.36
CA ILE A 185 -14.77 -4.90 12.68
C ILE A 185 -15.74 -5.66 13.58
N LYS A 186 -16.41 -5.00 14.50
CA LYS A 186 -17.31 -5.65 15.47
C LYS A 186 -18.60 -6.13 14.83
N THR A 187 -19.24 -5.31 14.00
CA THR A 187 -20.56 -5.59 13.42
C THR A 187 -20.48 -6.21 12.02
N GLY A 188 -19.40 -5.99 11.29
CA GLY A 188 -19.27 -6.32 9.87
C GLY A 188 -19.97 -5.33 8.92
N ILE A 189 -20.61 -4.28 9.46
CA ILE A 189 -21.27 -3.27 8.63
C ILE A 189 -20.21 -2.48 7.87
N SER A 190 -20.46 -2.25 6.59
CA SER A 190 -19.57 -1.47 5.72
C SER A 190 -20.33 -0.39 4.96
N LYS A 191 -19.62 0.67 4.61
CA LYS A 191 -20.13 1.78 3.79
C LYS A 191 -19.04 2.34 2.90
N ARG A 192 -19.41 2.77 1.68
CA ARG A 192 -18.54 3.55 0.79
C ARG A 192 -18.59 5.02 1.19
N VAL A 193 -17.44 5.68 1.16
CA VAL A 193 -17.32 7.12 1.41
C VAL A 193 -16.40 7.75 0.37
N LEU A 194 -16.63 9.02 0.06
CA LEU A 194 -15.79 9.83 -0.84
C LEU A 194 -15.68 9.27 -2.26
N GLU A 195 -16.72 8.56 -2.73
CA GLU A 195 -16.69 7.96 -4.06
C GLU A 195 -16.42 8.99 -5.16
N SER A 196 -15.50 8.68 -6.06
CA SER A 196 -15.16 9.47 -7.27
C SER A 196 -14.77 10.93 -7.00
N ILE A 197 -14.15 11.21 -5.85
CA ILE A 197 -13.57 12.54 -5.61
C ILE A 197 -12.28 12.71 -6.43
N ASP A 198 -11.91 13.95 -6.74
CA ASP A 198 -10.71 14.25 -7.54
C ASP A 198 -9.43 13.65 -6.96
N ALA A 199 -9.29 13.61 -5.62
CA ALA A 199 -8.13 13.05 -4.95
C ALA A 199 -8.01 11.50 -5.10
N PHE A 200 -9.07 10.82 -5.57
CA PHE A 200 -9.08 9.37 -5.82
C PHE A 200 -9.01 9.03 -7.30
N LEU A 201 -9.32 9.97 -8.18
CA LEU A 201 -9.26 9.76 -9.63
C LEU A 201 -7.81 9.88 -10.12
N SER A 202 -7.43 8.99 -11.03
CA SER A 202 -6.09 9.03 -11.62
C SER A 202 -5.90 10.27 -12.48
N PRO A 203 -4.81 11.01 -12.32
CA PRO A 203 -4.43 11.98 -13.33
C PRO A 203 -4.07 11.25 -14.64
N PRO A 204 -4.25 11.90 -15.82
CA PRO A 204 -3.90 11.33 -17.12
C PRO A 204 -2.38 11.36 -17.35
N LYS A 205 -1.64 10.78 -16.42
CA LYS A 205 -0.18 10.68 -16.44
C LYS A 205 0.23 9.25 -16.80
N ASP A 206 1.00 9.09 -17.87
CA ASP A 206 1.60 7.81 -18.22
C ASP A 206 2.62 7.40 -17.15
N VAL A 207 2.62 6.12 -16.80
CA VAL A 207 3.63 5.50 -15.96
C VAL A 207 4.54 4.68 -16.85
N VAL A 208 5.84 4.94 -16.78
CA VAL A 208 6.85 4.28 -17.62
C VAL A 208 7.84 3.55 -16.72
N ILE A 209 7.84 2.22 -16.78
CA ILE A 209 8.70 1.37 -15.96
C ILE A 209 9.66 0.63 -16.90
N ASN A 210 10.98 0.83 -16.72
CA ASN A 210 12.00 0.19 -17.55
C ASN A 210 11.71 0.33 -19.07
N ALA A 211 11.36 1.54 -19.50
CA ALA A 211 10.95 1.89 -20.86
C ALA A 211 9.62 1.26 -21.34
N THR A 212 8.86 0.59 -20.48
CA THR A 212 7.53 0.05 -20.78
C THR A 212 6.45 1.00 -20.25
N VAL A 213 5.59 1.50 -21.14
CA VAL A 213 4.39 2.27 -20.75
C VAL A 213 3.32 1.29 -20.30
N LEU A 214 2.69 1.57 -19.17
CA LEU A 214 1.56 0.78 -18.68
C LEU A 214 0.37 0.91 -19.64
N ALA A 215 0.00 -0.19 -20.27
CA ALA A 215 -1.09 -0.22 -21.20
C ALA A 215 -1.68 -1.62 -21.35
N SER A 216 -3.00 -1.71 -21.49
CA SER A 216 -3.68 -2.95 -21.84
C SER A 216 -3.86 -3.07 -23.34
N LYS A 217 -4.11 -4.30 -23.80
CA LYS A 217 -4.51 -4.56 -25.16
C LYS A 217 -5.94 -4.06 -25.37
N GLY A 218 -6.09 -3.05 -26.23
CA GLY A 218 -7.41 -2.57 -26.65
C GLY A 218 -8.02 -3.43 -27.77
N ASN A 219 -9.19 -3.03 -28.20
CA ASN A 219 -9.86 -3.67 -29.34
C ASN A 219 -9.08 -3.39 -30.64
N GLY A 220 -8.68 -4.44 -31.36
CA GLY A 220 -7.89 -4.36 -32.57
C GLY A 220 -6.43 -3.95 -32.32
N ALA A 221 -5.91 -3.00 -33.10
CA ALA A 221 -4.54 -2.49 -32.98
C ALA A 221 -4.39 -1.35 -31.96
N LYS A 222 -5.48 -0.97 -31.28
CA LYS A 222 -5.44 0.13 -30.31
C LYS A 222 -4.89 -0.34 -28.97
N THR A 223 -4.10 0.52 -28.36
CA THR A 223 -3.56 0.37 -27.01
C THR A 223 -4.32 1.29 -26.06
N ASN A 224 -4.77 0.77 -24.95
CA ASN A 224 -5.39 1.57 -23.90
C ASN A 224 -4.35 1.83 -22.80
N LYS A 225 -3.94 3.09 -22.64
CA LYS A 225 -3.12 3.50 -21.50
C LYS A 225 -3.88 3.27 -20.20
N LEU A 226 -3.18 2.83 -19.20
CA LEU A 226 -3.78 2.51 -17.91
C LEU A 226 -3.52 3.64 -16.91
N TYR A 227 -4.62 4.13 -16.36
CA TYR A 227 -4.62 5.20 -15.35
C TYR A 227 -5.33 4.69 -14.10
N PHE A 228 -4.56 4.34 -13.09
CA PHE A 228 -5.06 3.78 -11.85
C PHE A 228 -5.21 4.85 -10.78
N GLY A 229 -6.41 4.90 -10.20
CA GLY A 229 -6.79 5.85 -9.16
C GLY A 229 -6.27 5.46 -7.77
N LEU A 230 -7.15 5.59 -6.79
CA LEU A 230 -6.89 5.25 -5.39
C LEU A 230 -6.34 3.83 -5.26
N ASN A 231 -5.06 3.72 -4.90
CA ASN A 231 -4.42 2.43 -4.76
C ASN A 231 -3.64 2.36 -3.43
N PRO A 232 -2.47 3.00 -3.27
CA PRO A 232 -1.73 2.84 -2.03
C PRO A 232 -2.44 3.53 -0.86
N ILE A 233 -2.50 2.83 0.26
CA ILE A 233 -3.11 3.30 1.50
C ILE A 233 -2.23 2.94 2.70
N ALA A 234 -2.14 3.85 3.69
CA ALA A 234 -1.41 3.62 4.95
C ALA A 234 -2.15 4.30 6.12
N ILE A 235 -1.82 3.89 7.32
CA ILE A 235 -2.34 4.50 8.56
C ILE A 235 -1.17 4.75 9.52
N ASP A 236 -1.19 5.84 10.26
CA ASP A 236 -0.16 6.12 11.25
C ASP A 236 -0.31 5.24 12.51
N ASP A 237 0.75 5.13 13.28
CA ASP A 237 0.83 4.28 14.47
C ASP A 237 -0.06 4.73 15.64
N ASN A 238 -0.53 5.99 15.62
CA ASN A 238 -1.52 6.54 16.56
C ASN A 238 -2.97 6.35 16.08
N TYR A 239 -3.15 5.89 14.85
CA TYR A 239 -4.45 5.76 14.19
C TYR A 239 -5.20 7.09 14.05
N ASP A 240 -4.49 8.19 13.85
CA ASP A 240 -5.10 9.51 13.73
C ASP A 240 -5.32 9.91 12.26
N TRP A 241 -4.53 9.37 11.33
CA TRP A 241 -4.55 9.69 9.91
C TRP A 241 -4.51 8.45 9.02
N VAL A 242 -5.39 8.41 8.05
CA VAL A 242 -5.25 7.55 6.86
C VAL A 242 -4.55 8.35 5.78
N TYR A 243 -3.46 7.81 5.23
CA TYR A 243 -2.74 8.31 4.07
C TYR A 243 -3.16 7.52 2.84
N PHE A 244 -3.30 8.19 1.72
CA PHE A 244 -3.68 7.55 0.48
C PHE A 244 -3.14 8.33 -0.72
N ALA A 245 -3.10 7.67 -1.86
CA ALA A 245 -2.70 8.29 -3.12
C ALA A 245 -3.34 7.59 -4.32
N THR A 246 -3.30 8.22 -5.47
CA THR A 246 -3.53 7.53 -6.74
C THR A 246 -2.23 6.88 -7.21
N MET A 247 -2.31 5.74 -7.86
CA MET A 247 -1.11 5.02 -8.34
C MET A 247 -0.28 5.89 -9.30
N ASN A 248 -0.93 6.48 -10.32
CA ASN A 248 -0.25 7.31 -11.31
C ASN A 248 0.09 8.72 -10.82
N GLY A 249 -0.51 9.16 -9.71
CA GLY A 249 -0.33 10.52 -9.19
C GLY A 249 1.01 10.75 -8.50
N THR A 250 1.29 12.02 -8.22
CA THR A 250 2.55 12.47 -7.62
C THR A 250 2.40 13.09 -6.24
N ASP A 251 1.22 13.00 -5.66
CA ASP A 251 0.92 13.52 -4.34
C ASP A 251 0.34 12.45 -3.44
N ILE A 252 0.69 12.53 -2.16
CA ILE A 252 0.07 11.80 -1.07
C ILE A 252 -0.90 12.75 -0.38
N TYR A 253 -2.09 12.24 -0.10
CA TYR A 253 -3.10 12.91 0.70
C TYR A 253 -3.29 12.18 2.02
N ARG A 254 -3.94 12.84 2.97
CA ARG A 254 -4.36 12.22 4.23
C ARG A 254 -5.71 12.75 4.68
N ILE A 255 -6.39 11.95 5.48
CA ILE A 255 -7.67 12.30 6.08
C ILE A 255 -7.70 11.84 7.54
N PRO A 256 -8.27 12.66 8.49
CA PRO A 256 -8.38 12.22 9.87
C PRO A 256 -9.30 11.00 9.99
N THR A 257 -8.85 9.95 10.64
CA THR A 257 -9.63 8.72 10.88
C THR A 257 -10.94 9.02 11.63
N LYS A 258 -10.93 9.98 12.57
CA LYS A 258 -12.14 10.43 13.26
C LYS A 258 -13.22 10.99 12.33
N SER A 259 -12.80 11.54 11.18
CA SER A 259 -13.73 12.09 10.19
C SER A 259 -14.34 10.98 9.34
N LEU A 260 -13.56 9.94 8.97
CA LEU A 260 -14.04 8.78 8.20
C LEU A 260 -15.15 7.99 8.92
N VAL A 261 -15.15 8.00 10.25
CA VAL A 261 -16.14 7.29 11.07
C VAL A 261 -17.27 8.16 11.55
N ASN A 262 -17.27 9.45 11.20
CA ASN A 262 -18.31 10.39 11.62
C ASN A 262 -19.49 10.40 10.62
N ASP A 263 -20.57 9.72 10.97
CA ASP A 263 -21.78 9.61 10.14
C ASP A 263 -22.59 10.90 10.03
N THR A 264 -22.25 11.96 10.79
CA THR A 264 -22.94 13.25 10.72
C THR A 264 -22.36 14.20 9.68
N LEU A 265 -21.20 13.90 9.13
CA LEU A 265 -20.58 14.72 8.07
C LEU A 265 -21.26 14.44 6.73
N SER A 266 -21.60 15.49 6.00
CA SER A 266 -21.93 15.36 4.58
C SER A 266 -20.69 14.94 3.79
N ARG A 267 -20.91 14.49 2.54
CA ARG A 267 -19.81 14.13 1.63
C ARG A 267 -18.83 15.30 1.46
N GLU A 268 -19.33 16.49 1.20
CA GLU A 268 -18.53 17.71 0.99
C GLU A 268 -17.77 18.12 2.26
N ALA A 269 -18.42 17.99 3.43
CA ALA A 269 -17.77 18.27 4.71
C ALA A 269 -16.67 17.25 5.04
N LEU A 270 -16.84 16.00 4.61
CA LEU A 270 -15.82 14.96 4.76
C LEU A 270 -14.67 15.17 3.77
N GLU A 271 -14.96 15.49 2.51
CA GLU A 271 -13.97 15.78 1.47
C GLU A 271 -13.09 16.98 1.86
N ALA A 272 -13.69 18.03 2.45
CA ALA A 272 -12.97 19.20 2.97
C ALA A 272 -12.00 18.89 4.14
N LYS A 273 -11.98 17.65 4.67
CA LYS A 273 -10.99 17.20 5.66
C LYS A 273 -9.76 16.58 5.05
N ILE A 274 -9.72 16.41 3.73
CA ILE A 274 -8.56 15.88 3.03
C ILE A 274 -7.49 16.95 2.97
N GLU A 275 -6.27 16.57 3.30
CA GLU A 275 -5.10 17.42 3.24
C GLU A 275 -4.04 16.79 2.33
N ARG A 276 -3.37 17.60 1.52
CA ARG A 276 -2.14 17.15 0.84
C ARG A 276 -1.04 16.97 1.88
N PHE A 277 -0.44 15.79 1.91
CA PHE A 277 0.66 15.48 2.84
C PHE A 277 2.03 15.77 2.25
N GLY A 278 2.29 15.33 1.05
CA GLY A 278 3.59 15.53 0.41
C GLY A 278 3.73 14.86 -0.95
N PRO A 279 4.87 15.06 -1.63
CA PRO A 279 5.12 14.49 -2.94
C PRO A 279 5.50 13.00 -2.88
N LYS A 280 5.23 12.29 -3.99
CA LYS A 280 5.71 10.96 -4.32
C LYS A 280 5.91 10.81 -5.83
N ASN A 281 6.54 9.75 -6.28
CA ASN A 281 6.45 9.27 -7.67
C ASN A 281 5.30 8.26 -7.82
N PRO A 282 4.91 7.84 -9.03
CA PRO A 282 3.96 6.77 -9.24
C PRO A 282 4.31 5.55 -8.38
N SER A 283 3.33 5.05 -7.61
CA SER A 283 3.58 4.03 -6.59
C SER A 283 2.39 3.08 -6.45
N ASP A 284 2.68 1.84 -6.17
CA ASP A 284 1.71 0.78 -5.87
C ASP A 284 1.48 0.66 -4.36
N GLY A 285 2.53 0.54 -3.59
CA GLY A 285 2.48 0.35 -2.14
C GLY A 285 2.86 1.58 -1.32
N MET A 286 2.29 1.66 -0.11
CA MET A 286 2.55 2.70 0.88
C MET A 286 2.58 2.14 2.29
N LEU A 287 3.47 2.68 3.12
CA LEU A 287 3.61 2.28 4.52
C LEU A 287 3.96 3.49 5.38
N TYR A 288 3.27 3.69 6.50
CA TYR A 288 3.72 4.64 7.51
C TYR A 288 4.75 3.98 8.43
N VAL A 289 5.91 4.59 8.56
CA VAL A 289 6.99 4.14 9.46
C VAL A 289 7.18 5.17 10.56
N PRO A 290 6.94 4.82 11.84
CA PRO A 290 7.07 5.74 12.96
C PRO A 290 8.42 6.45 13.00
N LYS A 291 8.41 7.78 13.21
CA LYS A 291 9.58 8.67 13.22
C LYS A 291 10.30 8.85 11.87
N LEU A 292 9.96 8.06 10.85
CA LEU A 292 10.52 8.20 9.51
C LEU A 292 9.56 9.02 8.60
N GLY A 293 8.33 8.60 8.48
CA GLY A 293 7.33 9.21 7.61
C GLY A 293 6.57 8.19 6.75
N VAL A 294 6.07 8.62 5.61
CA VAL A 294 5.37 7.77 4.66
C VAL A 294 6.36 7.23 3.64
N VAL A 295 6.61 5.93 3.71
CA VAL A 295 7.44 5.18 2.75
C VAL A 295 6.55 4.72 1.61
N VAL A 296 7.00 4.86 0.37
CA VAL A 296 6.26 4.50 -0.84
C VAL A 296 7.16 3.73 -1.80
N THR A 297 6.57 2.84 -2.56
CA THR A 297 7.24 2.26 -3.72
C THR A 297 7.40 3.33 -4.81
N ASP A 298 8.40 3.20 -5.68
CA ASP A 298 8.68 4.13 -6.78
C ASP A 298 8.84 3.30 -8.06
N LEU A 299 7.75 3.19 -8.79
CA LEU A 299 7.64 2.31 -9.97
C LEU A 299 8.57 2.76 -11.10
N GLU A 300 8.65 4.06 -11.36
CA GLU A 300 9.42 4.59 -12.50
C GLU A 300 10.92 4.55 -12.28
N HIS A 301 11.36 4.50 -11.01
CA HIS A 301 12.79 4.56 -10.68
C HIS A 301 13.37 3.26 -10.13
N ASN A 302 12.58 2.17 -10.05
CA ASN A 302 12.99 0.91 -9.40
C ASN A 302 13.52 1.17 -7.98
N ALA A 303 12.71 1.84 -7.17
CA ALA A 303 13.16 2.36 -5.89
C ALA A 303 12.06 2.24 -4.80
N VAL A 304 12.48 2.44 -3.56
CA VAL A 304 11.61 2.77 -2.43
C VAL A 304 11.97 4.17 -1.97
N GLY A 305 10.98 5.01 -1.80
CA GLY A 305 11.14 6.40 -1.41
C GLY A 305 10.45 6.75 -0.11
N LEU A 306 10.71 7.94 0.37
CA LEU A 306 10.14 8.51 1.59
C LEU A 306 9.57 9.89 1.29
N SER A 307 8.31 10.08 1.66
CA SER A 307 7.69 11.41 1.73
C SER A 307 7.64 11.86 3.20
N VAL A 308 8.29 12.98 3.48
CA VAL A 308 8.35 13.57 4.81
C VAL A 308 8.59 15.08 4.71
N ASN A 309 7.95 15.87 5.56
CA ASN A 309 8.11 17.34 5.59
C ASN A 309 7.92 17.99 4.21
N ASN A 310 6.91 17.53 3.47
CA ASN A 310 6.60 18.00 2.12
C ASN A 310 7.77 17.83 1.10
N THR A 311 8.63 16.86 1.33
CA THR A 311 9.74 16.51 0.42
C THR A 311 9.70 15.01 0.10
N TYR A 312 10.22 14.65 -1.07
CA TYR A 312 10.43 13.25 -1.45
C TYR A 312 11.93 12.97 -1.57
N LYS A 313 12.38 11.85 -1.04
CA LYS A 313 13.73 11.34 -1.20
C LYS A 313 13.74 9.83 -1.42
N VAL A 314 14.67 9.36 -2.25
CA VAL A 314 14.89 7.93 -2.44
C VAL A 314 15.61 7.36 -1.23
N LEU A 315 15.08 6.26 -0.67
CA LEU A 315 15.73 5.49 0.40
C LEU A 315 16.69 4.45 -0.18
N ILE A 316 16.20 3.69 -1.15
CA ILE A 316 16.99 2.70 -1.88
C ILE A 316 16.55 2.65 -3.33
N LYS A 317 17.53 2.53 -4.25
CA LYS A 317 17.31 2.35 -5.68
C LYS A 317 18.12 1.16 -6.17
N ASN A 318 17.46 0.21 -6.82
CA ASN A 318 18.13 -0.97 -7.37
C ASN A 318 17.31 -1.51 -8.55
N LYS A 319 17.96 -1.81 -9.68
CA LYS A 319 17.29 -2.37 -10.86
C LYS A 319 16.51 -3.67 -10.59
N GLN A 320 16.83 -4.39 -9.50
CA GLN A 320 16.08 -5.57 -9.07
C GLN A 320 14.70 -5.20 -8.47
N LEU A 321 14.44 -3.94 -8.13
CA LEU A 321 13.12 -3.45 -7.69
C LEU A 321 12.26 -3.10 -8.92
N SER A 322 12.16 -4.02 -9.87
CA SER A 322 11.33 -3.87 -11.07
C SER A 322 9.87 -4.13 -10.71
N TRP A 323 9.08 -3.08 -10.63
CA TRP A 323 7.76 -3.03 -10.01
C TRP A 323 7.80 -3.42 -8.51
N PRO A 324 8.31 -2.56 -7.62
CA PRO A 324 8.11 -2.75 -6.19
C PRO A 324 6.62 -2.54 -5.88
N ASP A 325 5.98 -3.53 -5.28
CA ASP A 325 4.53 -3.56 -5.08
C ASP A 325 4.15 -3.19 -3.64
N SER A 326 4.37 -4.07 -2.69
CA SER A 326 3.93 -3.91 -1.31
C SER A 326 5.09 -3.73 -0.33
N LEU A 327 4.80 -3.14 0.81
CA LEU A 327 5.78 -2.82 1.85
C LEU A 327 5.33 -3.33 3.23
N ALA A 328 6.27 -3.84 4.01
CA ALA A 328 6.06 -4.13 5.43
C ALA A 328 7.27 -3.71 6.26
N VAL A 329 7.07 -3.42 7.54
CA VAL A 329 8.16 -3.10 8.47
C VAL A 329 8.23 -4.13 9.58
N SER A 330 9.45 -4.59 9.90
CA SER A 330 9.68 -5.43 11.07
C SER A 330 11.08 -5.19 11.63
N GLY A 331 11.17 -4.86 12.90
CA GLY A 331 12.43 -4.48 13.53
C GLY A 331 13.07 -3.30 12.81
N ASP A 332 14.30 -3.51 12.34
CA ASP A 332 15.08 -2.51 11.61
C ASP A 332 14.96 -2.61 10.09
N TYR A 333 14.08 -3.49 9.58
CA TYR A 333 13.98 -3.78 8.14
C TYR A 333 12.65 -3.32 7.55
N ILE A 334 12.73 -2.79 6.33
CA ILE A 334 11.60 -2.65 5.43
C ILE A 334 11.68 -3.79 4.41
N TYR A 335 10.58 -4.55 4.30
CA TYR A 335 10.37 -5.59 3.31
C TYR A 335 9.66 -5.01 2.11
N VAL A 336 9.97 -5.51 0.93
CA VAL A 336 9.36 -5.08 -0.34
C VAL A 336 9.20 -6.27 -1.27
N THR A 337 8.01 -6.44 -1.84
CA THR A 337 7.74 -7.38 -2.93
C THR A 337 8.13 -6.79 -4.27
N GLN A 338 8.62 -7.62 -5.20
CA GLN A 338 9.05 -7.21 -6.53
C GLN A 338 8.57 -8.23 -7.56
N ASN A 339 7.68 -7.86 -8.45
CA ASN A 339 6.90 -8.82 -9.24
C ASN A 339 6.86 -8.56 -10.76
N GLU A 340 7.53 -7.54 -11.27
CA GLU A 340 7.55 -7.21 -12.71
C GLU A 340 6.14 -7.11 -13.35
N LEU A 341 5.16 -6.63 -12.62
CA LEU A 341 3.76 -6.64 -13.06
C LEU A 341 3.56 -5.86 -14.38
N HIS A 342 4.36 -4.82 -14.65
CA HIS A 342 4.34 -4.08 -15.93
C HIS A 342 4.68 -4.95 -17.15
N LEU A 343 5.31 -6.10 -16.95
CA LEU A 343 5.62 -7.07 -18.00
C LEU A 343 4.58 -8.19 -18.10
N HIS A 344 3.57 -8.23 -17.21
CA HIS A 344 2.46 -9.15 -17.33
C HIS A 344 1.61 -8.80 -18.58
N PRO A 345 1.05 -9.78 -19.31
CA PRO A 345 0.26 -9.54 -20.52
C PRO A 345 -0.86 -8.50 -20.35
N ALA A 346 -1.51 -8.45 -19.17
CA ALA A 346 -2.57 -7.49 -18.86
C ALA A 346 -2.10 -6.02 -18.90
N PHE A 347 -0.82 -5.75 -18.61
CA PHE A 347 -0.23 -4.41 -18.50
C PHE A 347 0.77 -4.07 -19.60
N SER A 348 1.14 -5.05 -20.44
CA SER A 348 2.12 -4.94 -21.52
C SER A 348 1.51 -5.18 -22.89
N GLN A 349 0.26 -4.77 -23.11
CA GLN A 349 -0.44 -4.91 -24.39
C GLN A 349 -0.56 -6.36 -24.89
N GLY A 350 -0.54 -7.33 -23.99
CA GLY A 350 -0.58 -8.75 -24.33
C GLY A 350 0.76 -9.38 -24.68
N LEU A 351 1.87 -8.61 -24.61
CA LEU A 351 3.19 -9.12 -25.02
C LEU A 351 3.78 -10.13 -24.03
N GLY A 352 3.66 -9.83 -22.71
CA GLY A 352 4.12 -10.71 -21.64
C GLY A 352 5.59 -11.10 -21.72
N ASN A 353 6.45 -10.39 -20.97
CA ASN A 353 7.91 -10.64 -21.00
C ASN A 353 8.53 -10.85 -19.60
N SER A 354 7.71 -10.86 -18.56
CA SER A 354 8.22 -11.10 -17.20
C SER A 354 8.73 -12.53 -17.07
N LYS A 355 9.80 -12.66 -16.31
CA LYS A 355 10.46 -13.95 -16.08
C LYS A 355 10.76 -14.12 -14.60
N PRO A 356 10.31 -15.22 -13.99
CA PRO A 356 10.75 -15.54 -12.64
C PRO A 356 12.28 -15.73 -12.59
N PRO A 357 12.90 -15.66 -11.39
CA PRO A 357 12.23 -15.56 -10.10
C PRO A 357 11.78 -14.12 -9.75
N TYR A 358 10.56 -14.02 -9.22
CA TYR A 358 10.10 -12.82 -8.51
C TYR A 358 10.64 -12.84 -7.07
N LYS A 359 10.65 -11.71 -6.35
CA LYS A 359 11.45 -11.63 -5.12
C LYS A 359 10.73 -10.88 -3.99
N LEU A 360 10.71 -11.51 -2.83
CA LEU A 360 10.61 -10.77 -1.59
C LEU A 360 12.00 -10.30 -1.18
N MET A 361 12.14 -9.00 -1.02
CA MET A 361 13.39 -8.36 -0.65
C MET A 361 13.23 -7.56 0.63
N ARG A 362 14.35 -7.14 1.23
CA ARG A 362 14.35 -6.24 2.38
C ARG A 362 15.61 -5.39 2.40
N PHE A 363 15.56 -4.29 3.10
CA PHE A 363 16.74 -3.47 3.40
C PHE A 363 16.65 -2.91 4.83
N LYS A 364 17.81 -2.71 5.43
CA LYS A 364 17.91 -2.11 6.75
C LYS A 364 17.71 -0.60 6.65
N TYR A 365 16.84 -0.02 7.50
CA TYR A 365 16.53 1.42 7.49
C TYR A 365 16.91 2.13 8.80
N LYS A 366 17.38 1.36 9.81
CA LYS A 366 17.94 1.86 11.09
C LYS A 366 19.34 1.33 11.32
#